data_076a692626d86185955efff57deacbd7
#
_entry.id   076a692626d86185955efff57deacbd7
#
_cell.length_a   1.000
_cell.length_b   1.000
_cell.length_c   1.000
_cell.angle_alpha   90.00
_cell.angle_beta   90.00
_cell.angle_gamma   90.00
#
_symmetry.space_group_name_H-M   'P 1'
#
loop_
_entity.id
_entity.type
_entity.pdbx_description
1 polymer ?
#
loop_
_entity_poly.entity_id
_entity_poly.type
_entity_poly.pdbx_seq_one_letter_code
_entity_poly.pdbx_strand_id
1 'polypeptide(L)'
;MILLNQIISAVLQLLIFLSIPFVWYLLTQKRAAGFFKWLGLKTAPTPPLKIMFCIFVGFLVVLFLPYLWLYRSGNLNYQGFTVDAFRQTGWSIETFTVILIWAVVQTSLSEEILFRGFLCKRLCNQWGETIGNALQALIFGMVHIIALPDKNLLAMFLIVSLTGGIGYALGWLSLKKARGSILYGWVIHAAVNILSPILVFTFLLPG
;
A
#
# COMPACT_ATOMS: atom_id res chain seq x y z
N MET A 1 -7.90 -24.04 -0.93
CA MET A 1 -8.35 -23.18 -2.07
C MET A 1 -8.03 -21.70 -1.86
N ILE A 2 -8.18 -21.16 -0.65
CA ILE A 2 -7.94 -19.73 -0.36
C ILE A 2 -6.51 -19.31 -0.69
N LEU A 3 -5.52 -20.06 -0.22
CA LEU A 3 -4.10 -19.77 -0.48
C LEU A 3 -3.78 -19.72 -1.97
N LEU A 4 -4.29 -20.66 -2.77
CA LEU A 4 -4.08 -20.65 -4.22
C LEU A 4 -4.71 -19.40 -4.88
N ASN A 5 -5.94 -19.07 -4.49
CA ASN A 5 -6.62 -17.87 -4.99
C ASN A 5 -5.85 -16.58 -4.60
N GLN A 6 -5.30 -16.55 -3.38
CA GLN A 6 -4.48 -15.45 -2.91
C GLN A 6 -3.19 -15.31 -3.74
N ILE A 7 -2.51 -16.41 -4.05
CA ILE A 7 -1.30 -16.40 -4.89
C ILE A 7 -1.63 -15.89 -6.28
N ILE A 8 -2.69 -16.43 -6.90
CA ILE A 8 -3.12 -16.00 -8.25
C ILE A 8 -3.45 -14.51 -8.26
N SER A 9 -4.23 -14.04 -7.28
CA SER A 9 -4.59 -12.62 -7.17
C SER A 9 -3.37 -11.72 -6.99
N ALA A 10 -2.41 -12.13 -6.16
CA ALA A 10 -1.18 -11.37 -5.93
C ALA A 10 -0.32 -11.27 -7.21
N VAL A 11 -0.18 -12.38 -7.95
CA VAL A 11 0.56 -12.40 -9.21
C VAL A 11 -0.13 -11.54 -10.26
N LEU A 12 -1.44 -11.67 -10.43
CA LEU A 12 -2.21 -10.88 -11.39
C LEU A 12 -2.12 -9.38 -11.09
N GLN A 13 -2.31 -8.98 -9.83
CA GLN A 13 -2.22 -7.57 -9.45
C GLN A 13 -0.81 -7.02 -9.68
N LEU A 14 0.22 -7.76 -9.29
CA LEU A 14 1.61 -7.35 -9.51
C LEU A 14 1.91 -7.19 -11.01
N LEU A 15 1.47 -8.11 -11.85
CA LEU A 15 1.65 -8.02 -13.30
C LEU A 15 0.92 -6.83 -13.90
N ILE A 16 -0.32 -6.57 -13.50
CA ILE A 16 -1.11 -5.40 -13.95
C ILE A 16 -0.39 -4.11 -13.56
N PHE A 17 0.05 -3.99 -12.30
CA PHE A 17 0.68 -2.78 -11.78
C PHE A 17 2.10 -2.57 -12.35
N LEU A 18 2.80 -3.63 -12.72
CA LEU A 18 4.07 -3.56 -13.44
C LEU A 18 3.90 -3.23 -14.92
N SER A 19 2.83 -3.70 -15.57
CA SER A 19 2.64 -3.53 -17.00
C SER A 19 2.53 -2.06 -17.41
N ILE A 20 1.81 -1.25 -16.60
CA ILE A 20 1.62 0.18 -16.86
C ILE A 20 2.96 0.94 -16.92
N PRO A 21 3.81 0.91 -15.87
CA PRO A 21 5.11 1.56 -15.90
C PRO A 21 6.08 0.91 -16.90
N PHE A 22 5.96 -0.41 -17.18
CA PHE A 22 6.82 -1.10 -18.13
C PHE A 22 6.55 -0.66 -19.56
N VAL A 23 5.29 -0.59 -19.97
CA VAL A 23 4.91 -0.08 -21.29
C VAL A 23 5.36 1.37 -21.45
N TRP A 24 5.12 2.21 -20.44
CA TRP A 24 5.61 3.59 -20.44
C TRP A 24 7.14 3.66 -20.60
N TYR A 25 7.85 2.82 -19.85
CA TYR A 25 9.31 2.77 -19.90
C TYR A 25 9.82 2.36 -21.29
N LEU A 26 9.21 1.33 -21.90
CA LEU A 26 9.57 0.89 -23.26
C LEU A 26 9.33 1.99 -24.30
N LEU A 27 8.19 2.68 -24.22
CA LEU A 27 7.85 3.76 -25.15
C LEU A 27 8.80 4.96 -25.04
N THR A 28 9.25 5.28 -23.82
CA THR A 28 10.07 6.47 -23.54
C THR A 28 11.57 6.19 -23.60
N GLN A 29 12.04 5.03 -23.13
CA GLN A 29 13.46 4.69 -23.08
C GLN A 29 13.92 3.80 -24.23
N LYS A 30 12.98 3.22 -24.99
CA LYS A 30 13.21 2.32 -26.13
C LYS A 30 14.15 1.14 -25.82
N ARG A 31 14.16 0.69 -24.56
CA ARG A 31 14.95 -0.44 -24.06
C ARG A 31 14.29 -1.04 -22.82
N ALA A 32 14.48 -2.35 -22.54
CA ALA A 32 14.01 -3.02 -21.33
C ALA A 32 15.02 -2.95 -20.17
N ALA A 33 16.32 -2.90 -20.48
CA ALA A 33 17.39 -2.88 -19.48
C ALA A 33 17.31 -1.64 -18.57
N GLY A 34 17.43 -1.86 -17.25
CA GLY A 34 17.41 -0.79 -16.24
C GLY A 34 16.03 -0.43 -15.72
N PHE A 35 14.97 -1.09 -16.18
CA PHE A 35 13.57 -0.82 -15.76
C PHE A 35 13.37 -0.83 -14.24
N PHE A 36 13.79 -1.88 -13.55
CA PHE A 36 13.62 -1.97 -12.09
C PHE A 36 14.37 -0.88 -11.33
N LYS A 37 15.58 -0.52 -11.77
CA LYS A 37 16.34 0.60 -11.20
C LYS A 37 15.62 1.93 -11.44
N TRP A 38 15.02 2.13 -12.61
CA TRP A 38 14.24 3.31 -12.97
C TRP A 38 12.97 3.43 -12.11
N LEU A 39 12.28 2.32 -11.82
CA LEU A 39 11.18 2.27 -10.87
C LEU A 39 11.59 2.62 -9.44
N GLY A 40 12.86 2.42 -9.07
CA GLY A 40 13.34 2.63 -7.71
C GLY A 40 13.50 1.32 -6.91
N LEU A 41 13.40 0.18 -7.55
CA LEU A 41 13.85 -1.10 -7.00
C LEU A 41 15.39 -1.16 -7.09
N LYS A 42 16.04 -0.40 -6.25
CA LYS A 42 17.48 -0.22 -6.18
C LYS A 42 17.92 -0.04 -4.73
N THR A 43 19.19 -0.30 -4.46
CA THR A 43 19.79 -0.05 -3.14
C THR A 43 19.51 1.40 -2.70
N ALA A 44 19.08 1.56 -1.47
CA ALA A 44 18.85 2.84 -0.83
C ALA A 44 20.07 3.21 0.04
N PRO A 45 20.29 4.50 0.36
CA PRO A 45 21.28 4.91 1.35
C PRO A 45 20.94 4.31 2.73
N THR A 46 21.79 4.54 3.72
CA THR A 46 21.54 4.09 5.10
C THR A 46 20.12 4.47 5.55
N PRO A 47 19.33 3.51 6.08
CA PRO A 47 17.93 3.76 6.40
C PRO A 47 17.77 4.81 7.50
N PRO A 48 16.91 5.81 7.33
CA PRO A 48 16.61 6.79 8.36
C PRO A 48 15.62 6.19 9.38
N LEU A 49 16.10 5.25 10.20
CA LEU A 49 15.27 4.41 11.08
C LEU A 49 14.30 5.20 11.96
N LYS A 50 14.72 6.34 12.54
CA LYS A 50 13.84 7.19 13.35
C LYS A 50 12.65 7.72 12.54
N ILE A 51 12.91 8.19 11.33
CA ILE A 51 11.87 8.70 10.42
C ILE A 51 10.94 7.57 9.99
N MET A 52 11.51 6.42 9.61
CA MET A 52 10.73 5.24 9.24
C MET A 52 9.83 4.77 10.39
N PHE A 53 10.35 4.75 11.62
CA PHE A 53 9.58 4.41 12.81
C PHE A 53 8.45 5.42 13.08
N CYS A 54 8.72 6.72 12.98
CA CYS A 54 7.68 7.75 13.14
C CYS A 54 6.57 7.62 12.07
N ILE A 55 6.94 7.38 10.81
CA ILE A 55 5.97 7.16 9.74
C ILE A 55 5.16 5.89 10.03
N PHE A 56 5.81 4.79 10.40
CA PHE A 56 5.16 3.52 10.73
C PHE A 56 4.15 3.66 11.89
N VAL A 57 4.56 4.29 13.00
CA VAL A 57 3.66 4.52 14.15
C VAL A 57 2.52 5.47 13.77
N GLY A 58 2.82 6.56 13.05
CA GLY A 58 1.80 7.47 12.53
C GLY A 58 0.77 6.74 11.66
N PHE A 59 1.21 5.84 10.81
CA PHE A 59 0.35 4.98 10.01
C PHE A 59 -0.59 4.13 10.87
N LEU A 60 -0.04 3.41 11.84
CA LEU A 60 -0.84 2.54 12.71
C LEU A 60 -1.91 3.34 13.46
N VAL A 61 -1.52 4.46 14.07
CA VAL A 61 -2.45 5.29 14.85
C VAL A 61 -3.51 5.91 13.95
N VAL A 62 -3.09 6.50 12.84
CA VAL A 62 -3.97 7.22 11.91
C VAL A 62 -4.96 6.29 11.21
N LEU A 63 -4.56 5.06 10.93
CA LEU A 63 -5.47 4.07 10.31
C LEU A 63 -6.31 3.34 11.35
N PHE A 64 -5.70 2.84 12.41
CA PHE A 64 -6.39 1.94 13.34
C PHE A 64 -7.57 2.61 14.05
N LEU A 65 -7.41 3.82 14.56
CA LEU A 65 -8.47 4.50 15.31
C LEU A 65 -9.72 4.82 14.48
N PRO A 66 -9.61 5.45 13.29
CA PRO A 66 -10.76 5.69 12.43
C PRO A 66 -11.40 4.40 11.90
N TYR A 67 -10.59 3.38 11.55
CA TYR A 67 -11.13 2.10 11.12
C TYR A 67 -11.89 1.39 12.25
N LEU A 68 -11.37 1.43 13.48
CA LEU A 68 -12.07 0.92 14.67
C LEU A 68 -13.40 1.65 14.89
N TRP A 69 -13.41 2.97 14.74
CA TRP A 69 -14.64 3.77 14.87
C TRP A 69 -15.65 3.45 13.77
N LEU A 70 -15.22 3.39 12.50
CA LEU A 70 -16.06 3.01 11.37
C LEU A 70 -16.64 1.60 11.52
N TYR A 71 -15.84 0.65 12.00
CA TYR A 71 -16.29 -0.71 12.28
C TYR A 71 -17.38 -0.74 13.35
N ARG A 72 -17.15 -0.07 14.51
CA ARG A 72 -18.10 -0.03 15.61
C ARG A 72 -19.41 0.69 15.26
N SER A 73 -19.36 1.64 14.35
CA SER A 73 -20.57 2.34 13.84
C SER A 73 -21.31 1.56 12.76
N GLY A 74 -20.86 0.37 12.38
CA GLY A 74 -21.45 -0.43 11.30
C GLY A 74 -21.16 0.09 9.88
N ASN A 75 -20.32 1.11 9.75
CA ASN A 75 -19.98 1.73 8.46
C ASN A 75 -18.80 1.06 7.74
N LEU A 76 -18.19 0.04 8.33
CA LEU A 76 -17.07 -0.68 7.74
C LEU A 76 -17.19 -2.18 8.00
N ASN A 77 -17.40 -2.94 6.94
CA ASN A 77 -17.36 -4.39 6.96
C ASN A 77 -16.01 -4.88 6.47
N TYR A 78 -15.32 -5.68 7.28
CA TYR A 78 -14.09 -6.35 6.87
C TYR A 78 -14.40 -7.53 5.95
N GLN A 79 -13.90 -7.49 4.73
CA GLN A 79 -14.02 -8.55 3.72
C GLN A 79 -12.67 -8.75 3.02
N GLY A 80 -12.49 -9.90 2.41
CA GLY A 80 -11.31 -10.21 1.61
C GLY A 80 -10.59 -11.46 2.07
N PHE A 81 -9.59 -11.87 1.30
CA PHE A 81 -8.89 -13.15 1.48
C PHE A 81 -8.30 -13.37 2.88
N THR A 82 -7.78 -12.32 3.53
CA THR A 82 -7.22 -12.43 4.88
C THR A 82 -8.30 -12.73 5.91
N VAL A 83 -9.45 -12.06 5.82
CA VAL A 83 -10.61 -12.26 6.70
C VAL A 83 -11.22 -13.63 6.45
N ASP A 84 -11.35 -14.02 5.18
CA ASP A 84 -11.93 -15.32 4.80
C ASP A 84 -11.03 -16.47 5.27
N ALA A 85 -9.70 -16.33 5.16
CA ALA A 85 -8.75 -17.29 5.70
C ALA A 85 -8.90 -17.41 7.23
N PHE A 86 -8.93 -16.28 7.95
CA PHE A 86 -9.09 -16.29 9.40
C PHE A 86 -10.42 -16.91 9.84
N ARG A 87 -11.53 -16.58 9.18
CA ARG A 87 -12.85 -17.15 9.50
C ARG A 87 -12.93 -18.66 9.29
N GLN A 88 -12.19 -19.20 8.29
CA GLN A 88 -12.20 -20.62 7.97
C GLN A 88 -11.22 -21.45 8.80
N THR A 89 -10.06 -20.91 9.13
CA THR A 89 -8.98 -21.67 9.76
C THR A 89 -8.43 -21.09 11.06
N GLY A 90 -9.02 -19.96 11.53
CA GLY A 90 -8.55 -19.26 12.72
C GLY A 90 -7.09 -18.81 12.60
N TRP A 91 -6.37 -18.77 13.71
CA TRP A 91 -4.92 -18.54 13.74
C TRP A 91 -4.17 -19.81 13.28
N SER A 92 -3.88 -19.89 11.99
CA SER A 92 -3.21 -21.01 11.34
C SER A 92 -2.05 -20.56 10.47
N ILE A 93 -1.19 -21.51 10.07
CA ILE A 93 -0.10 -21.25 9.11
C ILE A 93 -0.68 -20.73 7.78
N GLU A 94 -1.84 -21.24 7.36
CA GLU A 94 -2.51 -20.79 6.13
C GLU A 94 -2.91 -19.33 6.23
N THR A 95 -3.56 -18.92 7.33
CA THR A 95 -3.94 -17.52 7.58
C THR A 95 -2.73 -16.59 7.56
N PHE A 96 -1.66 -16.94 8.28
CA PHE A 96 -0.43 -16.14 8.28
C PHE A 96 0.21 -16.04 6.88
N THR A 97 0.21 -17.13 6.12
CA THR A 97 0.75 -17.13 4.75
C THR A 97 -0.06 -16.24 3.83
N VAL A 98 -1.40 -16.29 3.92
CA VAL A 98 -2.30 -15.41 3.17
C VAL A 98 -2.05 -13.95 3.53
N ILE A 99 -1.93 -13.61 4.82
CA ILE A 99 -1.60 -12.26 5.29
C ILE A 99 -0.27 -11.79 4.70
N LEU A 100 0.78 -12.61 4.74
CA LEU A 100 2.11 -12.26 4.23
C LEU A 100 2.08 -12.00 2.72
N ILE A 101 1.46 -12.88 1.93
CA ILE A 101 1.37 -12.70 0.48
C ILE A 101 0.57 -11.44 0.15
N TRP A 102 -0.57 -11.25 0.81
CA TRP A 102 -1.40 -10.06 0.63
C TRP A 102 -0.65 -8.79 1.01
N ALA A 103 -0.06 -8.73 2.20
CA ALA A 103 0.58 -7.54 2.74
C ALA A 103 1.87 -7.18 1.99
N VAL A 104 2.75 -8.16 1.74
CA VAL A 104 4.09 -7.88 1.22
C VAL A 104 4.09 -7.72 -0.30
N VAL A 105 3.40 -8.61 -1.01
CA VAL A 105 3.46 -8.68 -2.47
C VAL A 105 2.26 -8.00 -3.12
N GLN A 106 1.05 -8.45 -2.78
CA GLN A 106 -0.15 -8.02 -3.50
C GLN A 106 -0.42 -6.53 -3.32
N THR A 107 -0.44 -6.04 -2.09
CA THR A 107 -0.74 -4.63 -1.81
C THR A 107 0.54 -3.80 -1.82
N SER A 108 1.43 -4.00 -0.85
CA SER A 108 2.53 -3.07 -0.63
C SER A 108 3.51 -2.98 -1.80
N LEU A 109 3.99 -4.11 -2.34
CA LEU A 109 4.95 -4.06 -3.45
C LEU A 109 4.33 -3.49 -4.72
N SER A 110 3.17 -4.00 -5.12
CA SER A 110 2.51 -3.56 -6.35
C SER A 110 2.14 -2.08 -6.28
N GLU A 111 1.61 -1.62 -5.14
CA GLU A 111 1.24 -0.22 -4.95
C GLU A 111 2.46 0.71 -4.88
N GLU A 112 3.55 0.33 -4.20
CA GLU A 112 4.77 1.13 -4.19
C GLU A 112 5.38 1.23 -5.61
N ILE A 113 5.34 0.18 -6.40
CA ILE A 113 5.77 0.19 -7.81
C ILE A 113 4.96 1.19 -8.62
N LEU A 114 3.63 1.11 -8.56
CA LEU A 114 2.75 1.95 -9.37
C LEU A 114 2.76 3.40 -8.88
N PHE A 115 2.57 3.62 -7.57
CA PHE A 115 2.39 4.96 -7.03
C PHE A 115 3.71 5.69 -6.80
N ARG A 116 4.70 5.09 -6.11
CA ARG A 116 5.97 5.76 -5.78
C ARG A 116 7.03 5.57 -6.85
N GLY A 117 7.10 4.35 -7.40
CA GLY A 117 8.05 4.02 -8.46
C GLY A 117 7.76 4.71 -9.78
N PHE A 118 6.49 4.81 -10.14
CA PHE A 118 6.06 5.35 -11.42
C PHE A 118 5.35 6.71 -11.28
N LEU A 119 4.14 6.74 -10.75
CA LEU A 119 3.26 7.91 -10.80
C LEU A 119 3.89 9.13 -10.11
N CYS A 120 4.35 8.97 -8.86
CA CYS A 120 4.99 10.05 -8.11
C CYS A 120 6.14 10.67 -8.89
N LYS A 121 7.05 9.86 -9.42
CA LYS A 121 8.20 10.37 -10.18
C LYS A 121 7.79 11.10 -11.46
N ARG A 122 6.73 10.64 -12.15
CA ARG A 122 6.24 11.32 -13.38
C ARG A 122 5.61 12.65 -13.05
N LEU A 123 4.74 12.68 -12.04
CA LEU A 123 4.10 13.91 -11.59
C LEU A 123 5.12 14.90 -11.02
N CYS A 124 6.09 14.43 -10.24
CA CYS A 124 7.17 15.30 -9.71
C CYS A 124 8.05 15.89 -10.81
N ASN A 125 8.34 15.14 -11.85
CA ASN A 125 9.12 15.65 -12.99
C ASN A 125 8.37 16.74 -13.76
N GLN A 126 7.04 16.69 -13.77
CA GLN A 126 6.21 17.66 -14.51
C GLN A 126 5.86 18.89 -13.69
N TRP A 127 5.53 18.73 -12.39
CA TRP A 127 4.98 19.81 -11.54
C TRP A 127 5.81 20.08 -10.29
N GLY A 128 7.02 19.53 -10.20
CA GLY A 128 7.85 19.65 -9.01
C GLY A 128 7.45 18.67 -7.90
N GLU A 129 8.35 18.47 -6.94
CA GLU A 129 8.21 17.40 -5.95
C GLU A 129 7.00 17.56 -5.03
N THR A 130 6.69 18.80 -4.60
CA THR A 130 5.59 19.04 -3.66
C THR A 130 4.24 18.77 -4.31
N ILE A 131 3.99 19.37 -5.48
CA ILE A 131 2.72 19.22 -6.21
C ILE A 131 2.59 17.80 -6.73
N GLY A 132 3.63 17.27 -7.37
CA GLY A 132 3.61 15.92 -7.93
C GLY A 132 3.38 14.84 -6.86
N ASN A 133 4.00 15.00 -5.68
CA ASN A 133 3.76 14.08 -4.56
C ASN A 133 2.35 14.23 -3.98
N ALA A 134 1.82 15.46 -3.88
CA ALA A 134 0.45 15.69 -3.43
C ALA A 134 -0.58 15.06 -4.39
N LEU A 135 -0.39 15.22 -5.69
CA LEU A 135 -1.28 14.64 -6.69
C LEU A 135 -1.27 13.10 -6.65
N GLN A 136 -0.09 12.45 -6.59
CA GLN A 136 -0.04 11.00 -6.46
C GLN A 136 -0.68 10.52 -5.15
N ALA A 137 -0.50 11.27 -4.05
CA ALA A 137 -1.09 10.96 -2.77
C ALA A 137 -2.64 11.06 -2.80
N LEU A 138 -3.16 12.08 -3.45
CA LEU A 138 -4.61 12.24 -3.67
C LEU A 138 -5.17 11.08 -4.51
N ILE A 139 -4.52 10.72 -5.63
CA ILE A 139 -4.94 9.59 -6.47
C ILE A 139 -4.87 8.28 -5.66
N PHE A 140 -3.81 8.08 -4.88
CA PHE A 140 -3.66 6.94 -4.00
C PHE A 140 -4.80 6.85 -2.97
N GLY A 141 -5.17 7.97 -2.35
CA GLY A 141 -6.33 8.02 -1.45
C GLY A 141 -7.65 7.71 -2.15
N MET A 142 -7.87 8.30 -3.33
CA MET A 142 -9.12 8.12 -4.07
C MET A 142 -9.36 6.67 -4.52
N VAL A 143 -8.34 5.93 -4.92
CA VAL A 143 -8.53 4.52 -5.32
C VAL A 143 -8.98 3.65 -4.15
N HIS A 144 -8.71 4.03 -2.91
CA HIS A 144 -9.16 3.30 -1.73
C HIS A 144 -10.67 3.45 -1.45
N ILE A 145 -11.35 4.44 -2.06
CA ILE A 145 -12.81 4.55 -2.00
C ILE A 145 -13.50 3.32 -2.62
N ILE A 146 -12.85 2.69 -3.60
CA ILE A 146 -13.41 1.51 -4.29
C ILE A 146 -13.64 0.35 -3.31
N ALA A 147 -12.83 0.26 -2.27
CA ALA A 147 -12.91 -0.77 -1.24
C ALA A 147 -14.00 -0.52 -0.18
N LEU A 148 -14.64 0.67 -0.19
CA LEU A 148 -15.73 0.98 0.74
C LEU A 148 -17.04 0.31 0.30
N PRO A 149 -17.66 -0.51 1.16
CA PRO A 149 -18.96 -1.11 0.88
C PRO A 149 -20.06 -0.05 0.78
N ASP A 150 -20.05 0.93 1.69
CA ASP A 150 -20.99 2.04 1.71
C ASP A 150 -20.29 3.35 1.34
N LYS A 151 -20.84 4.07 0.35
CA LYS A 151 -20.32 5.35 -0.11
C LYS A 151 -20.79 6.50 0.79
N ASN A 152 -20.56 6.37 2.10
CA ASN A 152 -20.79 7.46 3.06
C ASN A 152 -19.73 8.54 2.84
N LEU A 153 -20.16 9.79 2.66
CA LEU A 153 -19.27 10.93 2.37
C LEU A 153 -18.19 11.13 3.45
N LEU A 154 -18.52 10.96 4.73
CA LEU A 154 -17.55 11.06 5.81
C LEU A 154 -16.51 9.95 5.74
N ALA A 155 -16.94 8.70 5.52
CA ALA A 155 -16.04 7.57 5.36
C ALA A 155 -15.12 7.75 4.14
N MET A 156 -15.66 8.21 3.01
CA MET A 156 -14.89 8.52 1.81
C MET A 156 -13.85 9.61 2.09
N PHE A 157 -14.25 10.71 2.74
CA PHE A 157 -13.34 11.79 3.10
C PHE A 157 -12.23 11.31 4.03
N LEU A 158 -12.57 10.55 5.06
CA LEU A 158 -11.59 10.00 6.01
C LEU A 158 -10.61 9.05 5.29
N ILE A 159 -11.09 8.13 4.49
CA ILE A 159 -10.21 7.19 3.77
C ILE A 159 -9.28 7.94 2.81
N VAL A 160 -9.81 8.85 1.99
CA VAL A 160 -8.97 9.64 1.06
C VAL A 160 -7.93 10.44 1.82
N SER A 161 -8.32 11.12 2.90
CA SER A 161 -7.40 11.95 3.69
C SER A 161 -6.33 11.12 4.38
N LEU A 162 -6.70 10.01 5.00
CA LEU A 162 -5.80 9.15 5.77
C LEU A 162 -4.85 8.38 4.84
N THR A 163 -5.38 7.65 3.86
CA THR A 163 -4.54 6.88 2.92
C THR A 163 -3.73 7.81 2.02
N GLY A 164 -4.29 8.96 1.61
CA GLY A 164 -3.57 9.99 0.90
C GLY A 164 -2.44 10.60 1.72
N GLY A 165 -2.67 10.92 3.00
CA GLY A 165 -1.62 11.41 3.92
C GLY A 165 -0.45 10.45 4.03
N ILE A 166 -0.76 9.18 4.13
CA ILE A 166 0.20 8.07 4.08
C ILE A 166 0.92 8.04 2.73
N GLY A 167 0.17 8.11 1.64
CA GLY A 167 0.69 8.20 0.30
C GLY A 167 1.73 9.30 0.14
N TYR A 168 1.43 10.46 0.70
CA TYR A 168 2.33 11.61 0.70
C TYR A 168 3.60 11.37 1.52
N ALA A 169 3.48 10.81 2.73
CA ALA A 169 4.61 10.52 3.59
C ALA A 169 5.59 9.51 2.97
N LEU A 170 5.08 8.43 2.35
CA LEU A 170 5.90 7.44 1.65
C LEU A 170 6.55 8.02 0.39
N GLY A 171 5.83 8.85 -0.38
CA GLY A 171 6.39 9.56 -1.52
C GLY A 171 7.51 10.51 -1.10
N TRP A 172 7.30 11.28 -0.03
CA TRP A 172 8.33 12.16 0.55
C TRP A 172 9.56 11.36 1.02
N LEU A 173 9.36 10.22 1.70
CA LEU A 173 10.44 9.33 2.13
C LEU A 173 11.27 8.85 0.94
N SER A 174 10.61 8.40 -0.12
CA SER A 174 11.27 7.95 -1.36
C SER A 174 12.09 9.07 -2.01
N LEU A 175 11.50 10.26 -2.17
CA LEU A 175 12.13 11.40 -2.85
C LEU A 175 13.28 11.99 -2.03
N LYS A 176 13.05 12.28 -0.75
CA LYS A 176 13.96 13.07 0.09
C LYS A 176 14.98 12.26 0.88
N LYS A 177 14.67 11.02 1.25
CA LYS A 177 15.52 10.21 2.15
C LYS A 177 16.08 8.95 1.50
N ALA A 178 15.40 8.41 0.50
CA ALA A 178 15.79 7.16 -0.15
C ALA A 178 16.40 7.35 -1.56
N ARG A 179 16.69 8.57 -2.00
CA ARG A 179 17.21 8.87 -3.35
C ARG A 179 16.41 8.22 -4.47
N GLY A 180 15.08 8.23 -4.33
CA GLY A 180 14.13 7.65 -5.27
C GLY A 180 14.01 6.12 -5.20
N SER A 181 14.57 5.46 -4.16
CA SER A 181 14.28 4.06 -3.86
C SER A 181 12.91 3.94 -3.21
N ILE A 182 12.16 2.90 -3.58
CA ILE A 182 10.86 2.59 -2.99
C ILE A 182 10.96 1.58 -1.85
N LEU A 183 12.14 1.02 -1.58
CA LEU A 183 12.32 -0.08 -0.63
C LEU A 183 11.91 0.27 0.80
N TYR A 184 12.20 1.49 1.27
CA TYR A 184 11.83 1.89 2.63
C TYR A 184 10.32 2.08 2.78
N GLY A 185 9.68 2.67 1.76
CA GLY A 185 8.23 2.76 1.69
C GLY A 185 7.59 1.38 1.70
N TRP A 186 8.10 0.47 0.88
CA TRP A 186 7.63 -0.90 0.81
C TRP A 186 7.72 -1.62 2.16
N VAL A 187 8.86 -1.52 2.88
CA VAL A 187 9.02 -2.14 4.21
C VAL A 187 8.01 -1.59 5.22
N ILE A 188 7.83 -0.27 5.28
CA ILE A 188 6.86 0.35 6.20
C ILE A 188 5.44 -0.09 5.83
N HIS A 189 5.08 -0.01 4.55
CA HIS A 189 3.76 -0.36 4.04
C HIS A 189 3.43 -1.83 4.32
N ALA A 190 4.36 -2.74 4.04
CA ALA A 190 4.20 -4.16 4.31
C ALA A 190 4.03 -4.44 5.81
N ALA A 191 4.83 -3.79 6.67
CA ALA A 191 4.73 -3.97 8.12
C ALA A 191 3.36 -3.52 8.66
N VAL A 192 2.84 -2.38 8.18
CA VAL A 192 1.49 -1.92 8.57
C VAL A 192 0.41 -2.88 8.06
N ASN A 193 0.52 -3.34 6.82
CA ASN A 193 -0.44 -4.28 6.22
C ASN A 193 -0.38 -5.68 6.85
N ILE A 194 0.74 -6.09 7.43
CA ILE A 194 0.81 -7.32 8.23
C ILE A 194 0.11 -7.12 9.59
N LEU A 195 0.39 -6.01 10.26
CA LEU A 195 -0.17 -5.77 11.59
C LEU A 195 -1.66 -5.44 11.58
N SER A 196 -2.14 -4.76 10.54
CA SER A 196 -3.55 -4.35 10.45
C SER A 196 -4.53 -5.52 10.59
N PRO A 197 -4.47 -6.61 9.78
CA PRO A 197 -5.36 -7.74 9.97
C PRO A 197 -5.14 -8.47 11.29
N ILE A 198 -3.91 -8.54 11.83
CA ILE A 198 -3.64 -9.13 13.13
C ILE A 198 -4.40 -8.37 14.23
N LEU A 199 -4.34 -7.03 14.22
CA LEU A 199 -5.08 -6.20 15.18
C LEU A 199 -6.60 -6.34 15.01
N VAL A 200 -7.08 -6.37 13.76
CA VAL A 200 -8.50 -6.58 13.46
C VAL A 200 -8.98 -7.94 13.99
N PHE A 201 -8.26 -9.01 13.72
CA PHE A 201 -8.67 -10.36 14.13
C PHE A 201 -8.61 -10.54 15.65
N THR A 202 -7.64 -9.90 16.31
CA THR A 202 -7.51 -9.99 17.76
C THR A 202 -8.57 -9.18 18.50
N PHE A 203 -8.91 -7.97 18.03
CA PHE A 203 -9.73 -7.03 18.77
C PHE A 203 -11.14 -6.82 18.23
N LEU A 204 -11.36 -7.07 16.94
CA LEU A 204 -12.62 -6.75 16.27
C LEU A 204 -13.38 -7.97 15.75
N LEU A 205 -12.69 -9.08 15.54
CA LEU A 205 -13.28 -10.36 15.13
C LEU A 205 -12.84 -11.46 16.11
N PRO A 206 -13.10 -11.34 17.42
CA PRO A 206 -12.87 -12.47 18.33
C PRO A 206 -13.72 -13.63 17.85
N GLY A 207 -13.11 -14.83 17.75
CA GLY A 207 -13.73 -16.05 17.26
C GLY A 207 -14.92 -16.53 18.10
#